data_98cd79fa604f41a3ef08d10f02e3b433
#
_entry.id   98cd79fa604f41a3ef08d10f02e3b433
#
_cell.length_a   1.000
_cell.length_b   1.000
_cell.length_c   1.000
_cell.angle_alpha   90.00
_cell.angle_beta   90.00
_cell.angle_gamma   90.00
#
_symmetry.space_group_name_H-M   'P 1'
#
loop_
_entity.id
_entity.type
_entity.pdbx_description
1 polymer ?
#
loop_
_entity_poly.entity_id
_entity_poly.type
_entity_poly.pdbx_seq_one_letter_code
_entity_poly.pdbx_strand_id
1 'polypeptide(L)'
;MESIAKPLIFIGSGRSGTTIISEIVFRHESLAWPSNYQQNFPSFAPISLLRGFFENKLWNLQGQKPQLNKVSRVNKLLFKPAEAYGFWEYLTGPDIDFSRGFLLDKKATEKEAQKIRSAFSKLVSYQSKKRLAFKITGPSRIGYLTSIFPDAIFANIVRDPLPTINSWLNVDFWQDKGKTQLWWTGAYTKREEEWAAKNTDKPELLAAMQYKKLMDTTAAEIKQYQVPCLEVRYENFVQDPTAVINQILDFSGLEKSKNVDAYLSATKIYNQNKKVEQQTEKEKTSDLDLILKGEYAF
;
A
#
# COMPACT_ATOMS: atom_id res chain seq x y z
N MET A 1 28.08 -2.71 -3.43
CA MET A 1 26.73 -2.09 -3.36
C MET A 1 26.37 -1.98 -1.88
N GLU A 2 25.96 -0.79 -1.45
CA GLU A 2 25.51 -0.62 -0.05
C GLU A 2 24.30 -1.52 0.20
N SER A 3 24.26 -2.14 1.37
CA SER A 3 23.14 -2.97 1.81
C SER A 3 21.92 -2.07 2.07
N ILE A 4 20.75 -2.50 1.61
CA ILE A 4 19.49 -1.85 2.01
C ILE A 4 19.31 -2.11 3.51
N ALA A 5 19.28 -1.03 4.29
CA ALA A 5 19.05 -1.08 5.73
C ALA A 5 17.69 -0.47 6.08
N LYS A 6 16.96 -1.15 6.95
CA LYS A 6 15.69 -0.72 7.53
C LYS A 6 14.72 -0.09 6.51
N PRO A 7 14.35 -0.77 5.42
CA PRO A 7 13.40 -0.21 4.48
C PRO A 7 12.07 0.10 5.19
N LEU A 8 11.47 1.25 4.85
CA LEU A 8 10.16 1.65 5.37
C LEU A 8 9.06 1.18 4.42
N ILE A 9 8.20 0.30 4.89
CA ILE A 9 7.14 -0.32 4.09
C ILE A 9 5.78 0.14 4.56
N PHE A 10 5.04 0.83 3.69
CA PHE A 10 3.65 1.18 3.94
C PHE A 10 2.75 0.04 3.46
N ILE A 11 1.92 -0.46 4.37
CA ILE A 11 0.91 -1.49 4.09
C ILE A 11 -0.48 -0.98 4.45
N GLY A 12 -1.51 -1.64 3.93
CA GLY A 12 -2.92 -1.32 4.23
C GLY A 12 -3.86 -1.89 3.18
N SER A 13 -5.14 -1.86 3.46
CA SER A 13 -6.18 -2.52 2.65
C SER A 13 -6.43 -1.92 1.25
N GLY A 14 -5.71 -0.89 0.85
CA GLY A 14 -6.16 -0.06 -0.26
C GLY A 14 -7.37 0.81 0.12
N ARG A 15 -7.49 1.98 -0.46
CA ARG A 15 -8.55 2.99 -0.12
C ARG A 15 -8.57 3.43 1.36
N SER A 16 -7.61 2.96 2.16
CA SER A 16 -7.42 3.37 3.56
C SER A 16 -6.63 4.68 3.75
N GLY A 17 -6.31 5.40 2.67
CA GLY A 17 -5.48 6.60 2.74
C GLY A 17 -3.98 6.34 2.59
N THR A 18 -3.57 5.09 2.40
CA THR A 18 -2.17 4.65 2.26
C THR A 18 -1.41 5.51 1.26
N THR A 19 -2.03 5.86 0.12
CA THR A 19 -1.35 6.62 -0.93
C THR A 19 -1.01 8.04 -0.50
N ILE A 20 -1.94 8.78 0.09
CA ILE A 20 -1.69 10.19 0.47
C ILE A 20 -0.66 10.26 1.60
N ILE A 21 -0.77 9.39 2.61
CA ILE A 21 0.15 9.35 3.75
C ILE A 21 1.56 8.97 3.28
N SER A 22 1.71 7.90 2.48
CA SER A 22 3.02 7.50 1.97
C SER A 22 3.62 8.53 1.03
N GLU A 23 2.83 9.15 0.14
CA GLU A 23 3.34 10.18 -0.78
C GLU A 23 3.90 11.41 -0.05
N ILE A 24 3.31 11.80 1.08
CA ILE A 24 3.84 12.89 1.92
C ILE A 24 5.20 12.47 2.50
N VAL A 25 5.29 11.28 3.10
CA VAL A 25 6.54 10.78 3.69
C VAL A 25 7.62 10.55 2.63
N PHE A 26 7.26 10.10 1.44
CA PHE A 26 8.19 9.89 0.32
C PHE A 26 8.83 11.18 -0.22
N ARG A 27 8.37 12.36 0.23
CA ARG A 27 9.06 13.64 -0.06
C ARG A 27 10.34 13.82 0.75
N HIS A 28 10.54 12.98 1.77
CA HIS A 28 11.76 13.02 2.57
C HIS A 28 12.99 12.80 1.68
N GLU A 29 13.99 13.67 1.83
CA GLU A 29 15.20 13.73 0.98
C GLU A 29 16.05 12.46 1.01
N SER A 30 15.96 11.67 2.08
CA SER A 30 16.71 10.41 2.21
C SER A 30 16.04 9.22 1.54
N LEU A 31 14.77 9.33 1.15
CA LEU A 31 13.99 8.18 0.71
C LEU A 31 14.01 7.97 -0.81
N ALA A 32 14.35 6.75 -1.23
CA ALA A 32 14.13 6.25 -2.58
C ALA A 32 12.87 5.38 -2.61
N TRP A 33 12.18 5.36 -3.74
CA TRP A 33 10.96 4.59 -3.91
C TRP A 33 10.76 4.12 -5.36
N PRO A 34 10.08 2.97 -5.57
CA PRO A 34 9.69 2.51 -6.89
C PRO A 34 8.75 3.51 -7.57
N SER A 35 8.97 3.79 -8.83
CA SER A 35 8.20 4.76 -9.58
C SER A 35 7.23 4.10 -10.56
N ASN A 36 6.31 4.93 -11.09
CA ASN A 36 5.48 4.56 -12.23
C ASN A 36 6.29 4.10 -13.45
N TYR A 37 7.53 4.55 -13.58
CA TYR A 37 8.43 4.11 -14.65
C TYR A 37 8.99 2.71 -14.39
N GLN A 38 9.34 2.35 -13.13
CA GLN A 38 9.68 0.97 -12.78
C GLN A 38 8.52 0.01 -13.04
N GLN A 39 7.29 0.44 -12.77
CA GLN A 39 6.10 -0.36 -13.09
C GLN A 39 6.04 -0.74 -14.57
N ASN A 40 6.38 0.19 -15.46
CA ASN A 40 6.23 0.02 -16.90
C ASN A 40 7.49 -0.56 -17.58
N PHE A 41 8.66 -0.35 -16.99
CA PHE A 41 9.97 -0.78 -17.50
C PHE A 41 10.75 -1.53 -16.42
N PRO A 42 10.25 -2.67 -15.93
CA PRO A 42 10.81 -3.36 -14.75
C PRO A 42 12.23 -3.88 -14.95
N SER A 43 12.62 -4.20 -16.18
CA SER A 43 13.96 -4.69 -16.50
C SER A 43 15.02 -3.60 -16.65
N PHE A 44 14.60 -2.33 -16.80
CA PHE A 44 15.50 -1.22 -17.08
C PHE A 44 15.78 -0.39 -15.81
N ALA A 45 16.69 -0.90 -14.97
CA ALA A 45 17.04 -0.25 -13.69
C ALA A 45 17.49 1.22 -13.82
N PRO A 46 18.27 1.65 -14.86
CA PRO A 46 18.68 3.05 -15.01
C PRO A 46 17.53 4.07 -15.15
N ILE A 47 16.31 3.61 -15.41
CA ILE A 47 15.13 4.51 -15.47
C ILE A 47 14.94 5.31 -14.18
N SER A 48 15.45 4.83 -13.05
CA SER A 48 15.44 5.53 -11.76
C SER A 48 16.23 6.84 -11.75
N LEU A 49 17.20 7.00 -12.67
CA LEU A 49 17.94 8.26 -12.85
C LEU A 49 17.02 9.42 -13.26
N LEU A 50 15.89 9.14 -13.90
CA LEU A 50 14.89 10.15 -14.27
C LEU A 50 14.42 10.97 -13.06
N ARG A 51 14.48 10.42 -11.84
CA ARG A 51 14.12 11.18 -10.64
C ARG A 51 14.94 12.47 -10.51
N GLY A 52 16.25 12.41 -10.78
CA GLY A 52 17.12 13.59 -10.75
C GLY A 52 16.71 14.69 -11.74
N PHE A 53 16.10 14.29 -12.87
CA PHE A 53 15.54 15.24 -13.84
C PHE A 53 14.26 15.91 -13.29
N PHE A 54 13.38 15.16 -12.64
CA PHE A 54 12.12 15.66 -12.10
C PHE A 54 12.26 16.31 -10.71
N GLU A 55 13.31 15.98 -9.97
CA GLU A 55 13.57 16.48 -8.62
C GLU A 55 15.03 16.91 -8.50
N ASN A 56 15.28 18.21 -8.50
CA ASN A 56 16.61 18.79 -8.38
C ASN A 56 16.56 20.16 -7.67
N LYS A 57 17.72 20.85 -7.57
CA LYS A 57 17.82 22.13 -6.87
C LYS A 57 17.04 23.28 -7.52
N LEU A 58 16.69 23.17 -8.81
CA LEU A 58 16.01 24.21 -9.57
C LEU A 58 14.49 24.04 -9.58
N TRP A 59 14.02 22.79 -9.59
CA TRP A 59 12.59 22.48 -9.63
C TRP A 59 12.27 21.13 -9.01
N ASN A 60 11.01 20.97 -8.66
CA ASN A 60 10.44 19.72 -8.23
C ASN A 60 9.13 19.47 -9.00
N LEU A 61 9.18 18.59 -9.99
CA LEU A 61 8.08 18.22 -10.87
C LEU A 61 7.46 16.87 -10.50
N GLN A 62 7.53 16.49 -9.24
CA GLN A 62 6.85 15.27 -8.78
C GLN A 62 5.34 15.44 -8.87
N GLY A 63 4.69 14.47 -9.54
CA GLY A 63 3.24 14.46 -9.65
C GLY A 63 2.59 14.33 -8.28
N GLN A 64 1.71 15.27 -7.98
CA GLN A 64 0.74 15.11 -6.89
C GLN A 64 -0.37 14.20 -7.38
N LYS A 65 -0.94 13.39 -6.48
CA LYS A 65 -2.20 12.74 -6.78
C LYS A 65 -3.22 13.85 -7.06
N PRO A 66 -3.81 13.92 -8.27
CA PRO A 66 -4.76 14.97 -8.56
C PRO A 66 -5.90 14.86 -7.57
N GLN A 67 -6.12 15.92 -6.81
CA GLN A 67 -7.30 16.03 -5.99
C GLN A 67 -8.51 16.15 -6.92
N LEU A 68 -9.11 14.99 -7.18
CA LEU A 68 -10.50 14.81 -7.62
C LEU A 68 -10.97 15.35 -8.98
N ASN A 69 -10.22 16.07 -9.81
CA ASN A 69 -10.75 16.43 -11.12
C ASN A 69 -9.66 16.52 -12.20
N LYS A 70 -9.81 15.67 -13.21
CA LYS A 70 -9.08 15.63 -14.48
C LYS A 70 -7.56 15.42 -14.32
N VAL A 71 -7.16 14.14 -14.37
CA VAL A 71 -5.76 13.76 -14.58
C VAL A 71 -5.30 14.40 -15.89
N SER A 72 -4.57 15.50 -15.82
CA SER A 72 -3.90 16.07 -16.97
C SER A 72 -3.03 14.98 -17.61
N ARG A 73 -2.99 14.89 -18.95
CA ARG A 73 -2.09 13.98 -19.67
C ARG A 73 -0.64 14.12 -19.21
N VAL A 74 -0.24 15.33 -18.85
CA VAL A 74 1.09 15.65 -18.29
C VAL A 74 1.35 14.92 -16.97
N ASN A 75 0.35 14.77 -16.09
CA ASN A 75 0.49 14.06 -14.82
C ASN A 75 0.84 12.57 -14.97
N LYS A 76 0.55 11.96 -16.11
CA LYS A 76 0.94 10.58 -16.43
C LYS A 76 2.44 10.45 -16.72
N LEU A 77 3.06 11.53 -17.19
CA LEU A 77 4.48 11.58 -17.54
C LEU A 77 5.38 11.97 -16.36
N LEU A 78 4.81 12.51 -15.27
CA LEU A 78 5.59 12.90 -14.11
C LEU A 78 6.13 11.68 -13.35
N PHE A 79 7.33 11.83 -12.81
CA PHE A 79 7.96 10.81 -11.98
C PHE A 79 7.29 10.80 -10.60
N LYS A 80 6.64 9.71 -10.25
CA LYS A 80 5.86 9.59 -9.01
C LYS A 80 5.96 8.20 -8.39
N PRO A 81 5.79 8.09 -7.06
CA PRO A 81 5.75 6.80 -6.39
C PRO A 81 4.64 5.90 -6.93
N ALA A 82 4.93 4.62 -7.01
CA ALA A 82 3.98 3.57 -7.39
C ALA A 82 4.17 2.34 -6.51
N GLU A 83 3.15 1.49 -6.44
CA GLU A 83 3.26 0.16 -5.81
C GLU A 83 4.16 -0.77 -6.63
N ALA A 84 4.26 -0.48 -7.93
CA ALA A 84 5.16 -1.13 -8.88
C ALA A 84 5.03 -2.67 -8.90
N TYR A 85 3.79 -3.19 -8.91
CA TYR A 85 3.54 -4.64 -8.96
C TYR A 85 4.24 -5.31 -10.14
N GLY A 86 4.25 -4.72 -11.33
CA GLY A 86 5.00 -5.26 -12.47
C GLY A 86 6.51 -5.36 -12.24
N PHE A 87 7.08 -4.49 -11.38
CA PHE A 87 8.47 -4.61 -10.98
C PHE A 87 8.69 -5.78 -10.00
N TRP A 88 7.76 -5.97 -9.06
CA TRP A 88 7.78 -7.11 -8.15
C TRP A 88 7.64 -8.43 -8.92
N GLU A 89 6.67 -8.55 -9.83
CA GLU A 89 6.45 -9.75 -10.67
C GLU A 89 7.66 -10.08 -11.54
N TYR A 90 8.37 -9.07 -12.07
CA TYR A 90 9.62 -9.27 -12.79
C TYR A 90 10.76 -9.82 -11.90
N LEU A 91 10.78 -9.42 -10.64
CA LEU A 91 11.83 -9.80 -9.69
C LEU A 91 11.58 -11.16 -9.03
N THR A 92 10.33 -11.50 -8.77
CA THR A 92 9.91 -12.73 -8.10
C THR A 92 9.88 -13.92 -9.06
N GLY A 93 9.81 -15.12 -8.51
CA GLY A 93 9.66 -16.35 -9.28
C GLY A 93 8.22 -16.57 -9.74
N PRO A 94 8.00 -17.53 -10.66
CA PRO A 94 6.67 -17.81 -11.20
C PRO A 94 5.66 -18.34 -10.18
N ASP A 95 6.14 -18.87 -9.05
CA ASP A 95 5.30 -19.40 -7.95
C ASP A 95 4.86 -18.30 -6.97
N ILE A 96 5.24 -17.05 -7.23
CA ILE A 96 4.92 -15.87 -6.40
C ILE A 96 3.98 -14.95 -7.17
N ASP A 97 2.69 -15.08 -6.92
CA ASP A 97 1.70 -14.08 -7.36
C ASP A 97 1.74 -12.88 -6.41
N PHE A 98 2.66 -11.95 -6.68
CA PHE A 98 2.83 -10.78 -5.83
C PHE A 98 1.66 -9.80 -5.93
N SER A 99 0.89 -9.82 -7.00
CA SER A 99 -0.27 -8.94 -7.17
C SER A 99 -1.48 -9.38 -6.34
N ARG A 100 -1.76 -10.69 -6.29
CA ARG A 100 -2.99 -11.24 -5.73
C ARG A 100 -2.79 -12.13 -4.51
N GLY A 101 -1.63 -12.76 -4.38
CA GLY A 101 -1.34 -13.72 -3.32
C GLY A 101 -1.20 -13.07 -1.94
N PHE A 102 -1.75 -13.70 -0.92
CA PHE A 102 -1.46 -13.38 0.48
C PHE A 102 -0.03 -13.75 0.87
N LEU A 103 0.53 -14.76 0.25
CA LEU A 103 1.90 -15.27 0.47
C LEU A 103 2.21 -15.65 1.93
N LEU A 104 1.20 -16.11 2.69
CA LEU A 104 1.32 -16.38 4.13
C LEU A 104 2.42 -17.39 4.48
N ASP A 105 2.56 -18.46 3.66
CA ASP A 105 3.53 -19.53 3.85
C ASP A 105 4.71 -19.46 2.86
N LYS A 106 4.84 -18.33 2.17
CA LYS A 106 5.90 -18.14 1.18
C LYS A 106 7.08 -17.38 1.79
N LYS A 107 8.27 -17.81 1.41
CA LYS A 107 9.53 -17.11 1.71
C LYS A 107 10.33 -17.01 0.42
N ALA A 108 11.02 -15.92 0.23
CA ALA A 108 11.98 -15.81 -0.87
C ALA A 108 13.14 -16.78 -0.66
N THR A 109 13.55 -17.46 -1.72
CA THR A 109 14.82 -18.19 -1.69
C THR A 109 15.98 -17.19 -1.56
N GLU A 110 17.14 -17.63 -1.06
CA GLU A 110 18.30 -16.72 -0.92
C GLU A 110 18.69 -16.08 -2.27
N LYS A 111 18.64 -16.83 -3.36
CA LYS A 111 18.88 -16.33 -4.72
C LYS A 111 17.87 -15.25 -5.13
N GLU A 112 16.61 -15.46 -4.85
CA GLU A 112 15.53 -14.51 -5.13
C GLU A 112 15.67 -13.26 -4.26
N ALA A 113 15.87 -13.42 -2.95
CA ALA A 113 16.10 -12.32 -2.02
C ALA A 113 17.31 -11.47 -2.43
N GLN A 114 18.41 -12.11 -2.84
CA GLN A 114 19.58 -11.40 -3.34
C GLN A 114 19.32 -10.64 -4.64
N LYS A 115 18.58 -11.24 -5.58
CA LYS A 115 18.14 -10.57 -6.82
C LYS A 115 17.32 -9.33 -6.51
N ILE A 116 16.33 -9.46 -5.60
CA ILE A 116 15.44 -8.36 -5.20
C ILE A 116 16.24 -7.26 -4.48
N ARG A 117 17.04 -7.62 -3.47
CA ARG A 117 17.89 -6.65 -2.76
C ARG A 117 18.84 -5.90 -3.71
N SER A 118 19.45 -6.59 -4.68
CA SER A 118 20.31 -5.97 -5.68
C SER A 118 19.55 -4.98 -6.57
N ALA A 119 18.35 -5.33 -7.02
CA ALA A 119 17.52 -4.44 -7.85
C ALA A 119 17.11 -3.16 -7.09
N PHE A 120 16.68 -3.31 -5.85
CA PHE A 120 16.31 -2.15 -5.01
C PHE A 120 17.52 -1.33 -4.57
N SER A 121 18.68 -1.94 -4.34
CA SER A 121 19.94 -1.21 -4.07
C SER A 121 20.33 -0.33 -5.26
N LYS A 122 20.22 -0.84 -6.48
CA LYS A 122 20.42 -0.04 -7.71
C LYS A 122 19.42 1.11 -7.80
N LEU A 123 18.15 0.86 -7.50
CA LEU A 123 17.10 1.89 -7.46
C LEU A 123 17.47 3.01 -6.49
N VAL A 124 17.88 2.67 -5.26
CA VAL A 124 18.30 3.65 -4.23
C VAL A 124 19.49 4.46 -4.71
N SER A 125 20.51 3.79 -5.26
CA SER A 125 21.71 4.42 -5.80
C SER A 125 21.40 5.36 -6.97
N TYR A 126 20.63 4.92 -7.95
CA TYR A 126 20.26 5.74 -9.12
C TYR A 126 19.40 6.95 -8.74
N GLN A 127 18.61 6.86 -7.68
CA GLN A 127 17.89 8.01 -7.16
C GLN A 127 18.75 8.91 -6.25
N SER A 128 20.03 8.56 -6.02
CA SER A 128 20.94 9.31 -5.12
C SER A 128 20.33 9.51 -3.73
N LYS A 129 19.72 8.46 -3.19
CA LYS A 129 19.08 8.46 -1.87
C LYS A 129 19.76 7.46 -0.94
N LYS A 130 19.40 7.48 0.34
CA LYS A 130 20.05 6.67 1.37
C LYS A 130 19.24 5.45 1.81
N ARG A 131 17.91 5.52 1.70
CA ARG A 131 17.03 4.51 2.29
C ARG A 131 15.87 4.19 1.37
N LEU A 132 15.54 2.92 1.28
CA LEU A 132 14.39 2.43 0.53
C LEU A 132 13.09 2.67 1.32
N ALA A 133 12.08 3.16 0.64
CA ALA A 133 10.70 3.14 1.13
C ALA A 133 9.77 2.73 -0.01
N PHE A 134 8.72 1.99 0.29
CA PHE A 134 7.70 1.65 -0.71
C PHE A 134 6.35 1.37 -0.06
N LYS A 135 5.34 1.30 -0.89
CA LYS A 135 3.97 1.06 -0.48
C LYS A 135 3.44 -0.17 -1.21
N ILE A 136 2.71 -1.01 -0.47
CA ILE A 136 1.95 -2.14 -0.99
C ILE A 136 0.54 -2.08 -0.40
N THR A 137 -0.49 -2.23 -1.22
CA THR A 137 -1.87 -2.33 -0.75
C THR A 137 -2.46 -3.72 -1.00
N GLY A 138 -3.47 -4.08 -0.24
CA GLY A 138 -4.01 -5.45 -0.22
C GLY A 138 -3.32 -6.32 0.82
N PRO A 139 -3.00 -7.60 0.55
CA PRO A 139 -2.28 -8.47 1.47
C PRO A 139 -0.95 -7.86 1.92
N SER A 140 -0.64 -7.96 3.22
CA SER A 140 0.54 -7.34 3.83
C SER A 140 1.85 -8.02 3.42
N ARG A 141 1.83 -9.33 3.22
CA ARG A 141 2.97 -10.16 2.79
C ARG A 141 4.20 -10.00 3.69
N ILE A 142 3.98 -9.73 4.98
CA ILE A 142 5.05 -9.42 5.93
C ILE A 142 6.06 -10.56 5.98
N GLY A 143 5.61 -11.82 6.07
CA GLY A 143 6.48 -12.99 6.10
C GLY A 143 7.37 -13.12 4.87
N TYR A 144 6.83 -12.85 3.69
CA TYR A 144 7.60 -12.85 2.44
C TYR A 144 8.59 -11.67 2.40
N LEU A 145 8.14 -10.48 2.75
CA LEU A 145 8.98 -9.27 2.72
C LEU A 145 10.13 -9.32 3.74
N THR A 146 9.89 -9.85 4.93
CA THR A 146 10.95 -10.01 5.95
C THR A 146 11.96 -11.10 5.59
N SER A 147 11.59 -12.08 4.77
CA SER A 147 12.57 -13.03 4.22
C SER A 147 13.54 -12.38 3.22
N ILE A 148 13.17 -11.21 2.66
CA ILE A 148 14.01 -10.41 1.76
C ILE A 148 14.74 -9.30 2.53
N PHE A 149 14.02 -8.59 3.41
CA PHE A 149 14.47 -7.44 4.20
C PHE A 149 14.22 -7.72 5.68
N PRO A 150 15.12 -8.45 6.37
CA PRO A 150 14.88 -8.91 7.74
C PRO A 150 14.80 -7.76 8.76
N ASP A 151 15.29 -6.59 8.43
CA ASP A 151 15.27 -5.39 9.27
C ASP A 151 14.21 -4.35 8.83
N ALA A 152 13.27 -4.77 7.97
CA ALA A 152 12.18 -3.90 7.51
C ALA A 152 11.31 -3.40 8.66
N ILE A 153 10.86 -2.16 8.54
CA ILE A 153 9.86 -1.57 9.44
C ILE A 153 8.59 -1.23 8.67
N PHE A 154 7.45 -1.35 9.33
CA PHE A 154 6.15 -1.24 8.67
C PHE A 154 5.33 -0.08 9.24
N ALA A 155 4.64 0.63 8.35
CA ALA A 155 3.57 1.55 8.70
C ALA A 155 2.26 0.96 8.15
N ASN A 156 1.41 0.45 9.06
CA ASN A 156 0.13 -0.16 8.71
C ASN A 156 -0.97 0.89 8.74
N ILE A 157 -1.46 1.27 7.58
CA ILE A 157 -2.50 2.29 7.44
C ILE A 157 -3.87 1.62 7.50
N VAL A 158 -4.58 1.87 8.58
CA VAL A 158 -5.92 1.35 8.83
C VAL A 158 -6.97 2.45 8.70
N ARG A 159 -8.17 2.08 8.31
CA ARG A 159 -9.32 2.96 8.17
C ARG A 159 -10.58 2.21 8.54
N ASP A 160 -11.60 2.92 9.00
CA ASP A 160 -12.93 2.36 9.25
C ASP A 160 -13.36 1.43 8.09
N PRO A 161 -13.85 0.22 8.40
CA PRO A 161 -14.23 -0.76 7.39
C PRO A 161 -15.32 -0.27 6.45
N LEU A 162 -16.38 0.35 6.95
CA LEU A 162 -17.53 0.74 6.13
C LEU A 162 -17.18 1.75 5.04
N PRO A 163 -16.51 2.88 5.33
CA PRO A 163 -16.01 3.79 4.29
C PRO A 163 -15.03 3.15 3.31
N THR A 164 -14.24 2.18 3.77
CA THR A 164 -13.28 1.48 2.92
C THR A 164 -13.99 0.56 1.93
N ILE A 165 -14.89 -0.28 2.41
CA ILE A 165 -15.71 -1.20 1.60
C ILE A 165 -16.53 -0.42 0.57
N ASN A 166 -17.23 0.63 1.00
CA ASN A 166 -17.99 1.47 0.09
C ASN A 166 -17.09 2.12 -0.97
N SER A 167 -15.90 2.56 -0.58
CA SER A 167 -14.93 3.09 -1.55
C SER A 167 -14.48 2.04 -2.57
N TRP A 168 -14.34 0.76 -2.19
CA TRP A 168 -14.03 -0.32 -3.12
C TRP A 168 -15.14 -0.54 -4.13
N LEU A 169 -16.38 -0.62 -3.65
CA LEU A 169 -17.56 -0.84 -4.50
C LEU A 169 -17.76 0.23 -5.58
N ASN A 170 -17.19 1.43 -5.36
CA ASN A 170 -17.34 2.58 -6.25
C ASN A 170 -16.09 2.89 -7.10
N VAL A 171 -15.10 1.99 -7.18
CA VAL A 171 -13.92 2.18 -8.04
C VAL A 171 -13.90 1.20 -9.21
N ASP A 172 -13.58 1.70 -10.39
CA ASP A 172 -13.67 0.95 -11.65
C ASP A 172 -12.91 -0.38 -11.61
N PHE A 173 -11.68 -0.36 -11.06
CA PHE A 173 -10.87 -1.58 -11.01
C PHE A 173 -11.51 -2.70 -10.17
N TRP A 174 -12.31 -2.36 -9.15
CA TRP A 174 -12.98 -3.34 -8.30
C TRP A 174 -14.20 -3.96 -8.97
N GLN A 175 -14.85 -3.20 -9.85
CA GLN A 175 -16.01 -3.69 -10.62
C GLN A 175 -15.66 -4.97 -11.38
N ASP A 176 -14.47 -4.99 -11.99
CA ASP A 176 -14.02 -6.09 -12.84
C ASP A 176 -13.31 -7.21 -12.04
N LYS A 177 -12.93 -6.97 -10.78
CA LYS A 177 -12.02 -7.85 -10.05
C LYS A 177 -12.61 -8.44 -8.78
N GLY A 178 -13.02 -7.61 -7.84
CA GLY A 178 -13.40 -8.07 -6.49
C GLY A 178 -14.88 -7.94 -6.17
N LYS A 179 -15.69 -7.39 -7.06
CA LYS A 179 -17.12 -7.15 -6.82
C LYS A 179 -17.93 -8.44 -6.81
N THR A 180 -17.60 -9.37 -7.69
CA THR A 180 -18.35 -10.64 -7.88
C THR A 180 -17.52 -11.89 -7.61
N GLN A 181 -16.29 -11.73 -7.12
CA GLN A 181 -15.39 -12.85 -6.84
C GLN A 181 -14.32 -12.43 -5.82
N LEU A 182 -13.62 -13.41 -5.24
CA LEU A 182 -12.45 -13.15 -4.43
C LEU A 182 -11.29 -12.69 -5.34
N TRP A 183 -10.81 -11.48 -5.09
CA TRP A 183 -9.69 -10.93 -5.85
C TRP A 183 -8.35 -11.47 -5.35
N TRP A 184 -8.13 -11.44 -4.04
CA TRP A 184 -6.92 -12.00 -3.43
C TRP A 184 -7.06 -13.50 -3.19
N THR A 185 -5.95 -14.22 -3.20
CA THR A 185 -5.91 -15.68 -3.14
C THR A 185 -4.93 -16.20 -2.09
N GLY A 186 -5.17 -17.42 -1.58
CA GLY A 186 -4.22 -18.11 -0.69
C GLY A 186 -4.40 -17.85 0.81
N ALA A 187 -5.56 -17.30 1.23
CA ALA A 187 -5.88 -17.13 2.64
C ALA A 187 -7.28 -17.61 3.02
N TYR A 188 -8.10 -17.97 2.05
CA TYR A 188 -9.46 -18.41 2.30
C TYR A 188 -9.53 -19.92 2.53
N THR A 189 -10.43 -20.31 3.42
CA THR A 189 -10.81 -21.72 3.59
C THR A 189 -11.71 -22.16 2.44
N LYS A 190 -11.79 -23.46 2.21
CA LYS A 190 -12.67 -24.03 1.19
C LYS A 190 -14.13 -23.61 1.37
N ARG A 191 -14.60 -23.52 2.63
CA ARG A 191 -15.97 -23.02 2.96
C ARG A 191 -16.17 -21.58 2.53
N GLU A 192 -15.21 -20.74 2.80
CA GLU A 192 -15.24 -19.33 2.42
C GLU A 192 -15.24 -19.15 0.89
N GLU A 193 -14.46 -19.96 0.16
CA GLU A 193 -14.44 -19.94 -1.30
C GLU A 193 -15.78 -20.41 -1.89
N GLU A 194 -16.35 -21.51 -1.35
CA GLU A 194 -17.65 -22.01 -1.77
C GLU A 194 -18.79 -21.00 -1.45
N TRP A 195 -18.72 -20.35 -0.30
CA TRP A 195 -19.67 -19.30 0.05
C TRP A 195 -19.58 -18.11 -0.91
N ALA A 196 -18.36 -17.63 -1.18
CA ALA A 196 -18.12 -16.53 -2.10
C ALA A 196 -18.66 -16.83 -3.51
N ALA A 197 -18.45 -18.05 -4.00
CA ALA A 197 -18.93 -18.50 -5.31
C ALA A 197 -20.48 -18.51 -5.40
N LYS A 198 -21.17 -18.75 -4.30
CA LYS A 198 -22.65 -18.75 -4.22
C LYS A 198 -23.28 -17.39 -3.97
N ASN A 199 -22.49 -16.37 -3.57
CA ASN A 199 -22.97 -15.04 -3.19
C ASN A 199 -22.40 -13.92 -4.07
N THR A 200 -22.20 -14.20 -5.36
CA THR A 200 -21.66 -13.25 -6.35
C THR A 200 -22.59 -12.05 -6.60
N ASP A 201 -23.85 -12.17 -6.20
CA ASP A 201 -24.88 -11.13 -6.23
C ASP A 201 -24.88 -10.21 -4.98
N LYS A 202 -24.00 -10.49 -4.00
CA LYS A 202 -23.88 -9.72 -2.74
C LYS A 202 -22.49 -9.03 -2.64
N PRO A 203 -22.23 -8.02 -3.46
CA PRO A 203 -20.90 -7.39 -3.55
C PRO A 203 -20.42 -6.76 -2.24
N GLU A 204 -21.32 -6.26 -1.41
CA GLU A 204 -21.00 -5.66 -0.10
C GLU A 204 -20.46 -6.71 0.87
N LEU A 205 -21.09 -7.89 0.92
CA LEU A 205 -20.65 -8.98 1.79
C LEU A 205 -19.34 -9.60 1.30
N LEU A 206 -19.16 -9.74 -0.02
CA LEU A 206 -17.90 -10.17 -0.61
C LEU A 206 -16.77 -9.18 -0.33
N ALA A 207 -17.04 -7.89 -0.40
CA ALA A 207 -16.06 -6.87 -0.07
C ALA A 207 -15.72 -6.87 1.43
N ALA A 208 -16.73 -7.03 2.30
CA ALA A 208 -16.53 -7.13 3.75
C ALA A 208 -15.68 -8.35 4.13
N MET A 209 -15.97 -9.50 3.56
CA MET A 209 -15.21 -10.73 3.74
C MET A 209 -13.74 -10.55 3.34
N GLN A 210 -13.48 -9.96 2.17
CA GLN A 210 -12.13 -9.70 1.69
C GLN A 210 -11.42 -8.66 2.58
N TYR A 211 -12.12 -7.61 3.00
CA TYR A 211 -11.57 -6.61 3.92
C TYR A 211 -11.17 -7.27 5.26
N LYS A 212 -12.09 -8.02 5.86
CA LYS A 212 -11.83 -8.72 7.13
C LYS A 212 -10.64 -9.66 7.01
N LYS A 213 -10.56 -10.44 5.92
CA LYS A 213 -9.43 -11.34 5.67
C LYS A 213 -8.09 -10.58 5.58
N LEU A 214 -8.05 -9.42 4.92
CA LEU A 214 -6.84 -8.59 4.87
C LEU A 214 -6.43 -8.11 6.27
N MET A 215 -7.37 -7.65 7.07
CA MET A 215 -7.07 -7.13 8.42
C MET A 215 -6.59 -8.24 9.35
N ASP A 216 -7.28 -9.38 9.35
CA ASP A 216 -6.94 -10.52 10.22
C ASP A 216 -5.58 -11.11 9.87
N THR A 217 -5.31 -11.31 8.59
CA THR A 217 -4.00 -11.84 8.15
C THR A 217 -2.88 -10.86 8.42
N THR A 218 -3.08 -9.56 8.22
CA THR A 218 -2.09 -8.54 8.55
C THR A 218 -1.77 -8.53 10.05
N ALA A 219 -2.80 -8.57 10.91
CA ALA A 219 -2.60 -8.62 12.36
C ALA A 219 -1.88 -9.92 12.80
N ALA A 220 -2.24 -11.06 12.20
CA ALA A 220 -1.60 -12.34 12.45
C ALA A 220 -0.12 -12.33 12.04
N GLU A 221 0.21 -11.81 10.86
CA GLU A 221 1.61 -11.70 10.40
C GLU A 221 2.45 -10.76 11.27
N ILE A 222 1.92 -9.58 11.65
CA ILE A 222 2.62 -8.66 12.56
C ILE A 222 3.00 -9.37 13.86
N LYS A 223 2.04 -10.12 14.44
CA LYS A 223 2.25 -10.89 15.68
C LYS A 223 3.24 -12.04 15.46
N GLN A 224 3.09 -12.80 14.38
CA GLN A 224 3.90 -13.98 14.08
C GLN A 224 5.37 -13.64 13.85
N TYR A 225 5.62 -12.59 13.06
CA TYR A 225 6.98 -12.18 12.67
C TYR A 225 7.59 -11.13 13.60
N GLN A 226 6.82 -10.63 14.59
CA GLN A 226 7.27 -9.66 15.60
C GLN A 226 7.98 -8.44 14.97
N VAL A 227 7.48 -7.98 13.83
CA VAL A 227 8.08 -6.88 13.11
C VAL A 227 7.79 -5.52 13.77
N PRO A 228 8.74 -4.58 13.72
CA PRO A 228 8.45 -3.19 14.07
C PRO A 228 7.34 -2.64 13.16
N CYS A 229 6.16 -2.38 13.72
CA CYS A 229 4.99 -1.92 12.98
C CYS A 229 4.27 -0.80 13.72
N LEU A 230 4.12 0.35 13.06
CA LEU A 230 3.30 1.46 13.53
C LEU A 230 1.92 1.36 12.89
N GLU A 231 0.87 1.23 13.70
CA GLU A 231 -0.49 1.40 13.22
C GLU A 231 -0.82 2.90 13.08
N VAL A 232 -1.29 3.28 11.90
CA VAL A 232 -1.67 4.66 11.56
C VAL A 232 -3.13 4.68 11.13
N ARG A 233 -3.97 5.28 11.93
CA ARG A 233 -5.40 5.43 11.61
C ARG A 233 -5.63 6.60 10.68
N TYR A 234 -6.34 6.36 9.58
CA TYR A 234 -6.70 7.41 8.62
C TYR A 234 -7.49 8.55 9.25
N GLU A 235 -8.36 8.22 10.20
CA GLU A 235 -9.18 9.19 10.93
C GLU A 235 -8.31 10.19 11.72
N ASN A 236 -7.27 9.69 12.40
CA ASN A 236 -6.30 10.54 13.10
C ASN A 236 -5.50 11.41 12.13
N PHE A 237 -5.10 10.83 10.99
CA PHE A 237 -4.40 11.59 9.95
C PHE A 237 -5.27 12.72 9.39
N VAL A 238 -6.56 12.53 9.21
CA VAL A 238 -7.46 13.59 8.72
C VAL A 238 -7.68 14.66 9.79
N GLN A 239 -7.66 14.29 11.07
CA GLN A 239 -7.82 15.21 12.19
C GLN A 239 -6.57 16.06 12.42
N ASP A 240 -5.39 15.43 12.48
CA ASP A 240 -4.10 16.09 12.63
C ASP A 240 -3.03 15.44 11.73
N PRO A 241 -2.96 15.88 10.46
CA PRO A 241 -2.00 15.35 9.51
C PRO A 241 -0.55 15.54 9.95
N THR A 242 -0.25 16.67 10.58
CA THR A 242 1.12 17.02 11.01
C THR A 242 1.60 16.09 12.11
N ALA A 243 0.78 15.86 13.13
CA ALA A 243 1.13 14.96 14.22
C ALA A 243 1.35 13.54 13.71
N VAL A 244 0.48 13.03 12.82
CA VAL A 244 0.60 11.68 12.27
C VAL A 244 1.84 11.52 11.38
N ILE A 245 2.14 12.50 10.53
CA ILE A 245 3.35 12.44 9.70
C ILE A 245 4.61 12.48 10.57
N ASN A 246 4.67 13.35 11.59
CA ASN A 246 5.79 13.37 12.54
C ASN A 246 5.93 12.05 13.28
N GLN A 247 4.85 11.44 13.74
CA GLN A 247 4.86 10.11 14.36
C GLN A 247 5.48 9.04 13.44
N ILE A 248 5.17 9.07 12.13
CA ILE A 248 5.76 8.13 11.17
C ILE A 248 7.26 8.42 10.99
N LEU A 249 7.67 9.68 10.90
CA LEU A 249 9.09 10.04 10.77
C LEU A 249 9.87 9.60 12.01
N ASP A 250 9.39 9.90 13.21
CA ASP A 250 10.01 9.53 14.48
C ASP A 250 10.13 8.01 14.62
N PHE A 251 9.04 7.27 14.39
CA PHE A 251 9.04 5.82 14.39
C PHE A 251 10.05 5.22 13.40
N SER A 252 10.18 5.87 12.25
CA SER A 252 11.10 5.43 11.20
C SER A 252 12.55 5.83 11.47
N GLY A 253 12.82 6.65 12.48
CA GLY A 253 14.14 7.24 12.72
C GLY A 253 14.57 8.16 11.57
N LEU A 254 13.61 8.86 10.98
CA LEU A 254 13.83 9.92 9.99
C LEU A 254 13.79 11.29 10.68
N GLU A 255 14.72 12.14 10.34
CA GLU A 255 14.72 13.51 10.82
C GLU A 255 13.56 14.32 10.21
N LYS A 256 13.26 15.48 10.78
CA LYS A 256 12.30 16.42 10.19
C LYS A 256 12.80 16.90 8.84
N SER A 257 11.89 16.98 7.87
CA SER A 257 12.20 17.31 6.49
C SER A 257 11.39 18.49 5.99
N LYS A 258 12.09 19.54 5.57
CA LYS A 258 11.43 20.72 4.95
C LYS A 258 10.62 20.35 3.70
N ASN A 259 11.02 19.32 2.97
CA ASN A 259 10.30 18.85 1.78
C ASN A 259 8.98 18.19 2.17
N VAL A 260 8.98 17.41 3.27
CA VAL A 260 7.76 16.79 3.82
C VAL A 260 6.80 17.89 4.30
N ASP A 261 7.29 18.84 5.08
CA ASP A 261 6.50 19.95 5.63
C ASP A 261 5.89 20.81 4.51
N ALA A 262 6.69 21.17 3.51
CA ALA A 262 6.24 21.96 2.36
C ALA A 262 5.16 21.22 1.55
N TYR A 263 5.35 19.92 1.32
CA TYR A 263 4.36 19.13 0.59
C TYR A 263 3.08 18.94 1.38
N LEU A 264 3.19 18.68 2.68
CA LEU A 264 2.05 18.54 3.59
C LEU A 264 1.23 19.84 3.63
N SER A 265 1.88 20.98 3.77
CA SER A 265 1.23 22.30 3.80
C SER A 265 0.53 22.65 2.48
N ALA A 266 1.06 22.19 1.35
CA ALA A 266 0.46 22.38 0.03
C ALA A 266 -0.65 21.37 -0.29
N THR A 267 -0.78 20.29 0.49
CA THR A 267 -1.71 19.20 0.23
C THR A 267 -3.03 19.44 0.94
N LYS A 268 -4.12 19.56 0.18
CA LYS A 268 -5.47 19.60 0.79
C LYS A 268 -5.87 18.18 1.21
N ILE A 269 -6.16 17.99 2.47
CA ILE A 269 -6.61 16.74 3.04
C ILE A 269 -8.11 16.83 3.28
N TYR A 270 -8.85 15.90 2.69
CA TYR A 270 -10.31 15.84 2.79
C TYR A 270 -10.71 14.62 3.62
N ASN A 271 -11.64 14.80 4.55
CA ASN A 271 -12.28 13.69 5.23
C ASN A 271 -13.23 12.95 4.26
N GLN A 272 -12.77 11.82 3.74
CA GLN A 272 -13.56 10.99 2.84
C GLN A 272 -14.59 10.11 3.56
N ASN A 273 -14.63 10.08 4.91
CA ASN A 273 -15.61 9.33 5.68
C ASN A 273 -16.98 10.03 5.68
N LYS A 274 -16.99 11.37 5.72
CA LYS A 274 -18.24 12.17 5.77
C LYS A 274 -19.21 11.92 4.61
N LYS A 275 -18.73 11.48 3.45
CA LYS A 275 -19.59 11.15 2.30
C LYS A 275 -20.36 9.84 2.48
N VAL A 276 -19.87 8.97 3.33
CA VAL A 276 -20.37 7.62 3.53
C VAL A 276 -21.37 7.56 4.68
N GLU A 277 -21.18 8.39 5.72
CA GLU A 277 -22.07 8.45 6.89
C GLU A 277 -23.54 8.69 6.49
N GLN A 278 -23.78 9.49 5.45
CA GLN A 278 -25.13 9.77 4.95
C GLN A 278 -25.78 8.63 4.15
N GLN A 279 -24.99 7.71 3.59
CA GLN A 279 -25.47 6.58 2.77
C GLN A 279 -25.56 5.27 3.58
N THR A 280 -24.69 5.07 4.55
CA THR A 280 -24.50 3.78 5.23
C THR A 280 -25.52 3.50 6.34
N GLU A 281 -26.20 4.51 6.89
CA GLU A 281 -27.28 4.27 7.88
C GLU A 281 -28.47 3.48 7.32
N LYS A 282 -28.61 3.43 5.99
CA LYS A 282 -29.73 2.73 5.33
C LYS A 282 -29.43 1.27 4.94
N GLU A 283 -28.16 0.82 4.96
CA GLU A 283 -27.77 -0.45 4.34
C GLU A 283 -26.99 -1.41 5.25
N LYS A 284 -26.97 -1.18 6.56
CA LYS A 284 -26.36 -2.14 7.50
C LYS A 284 -27.22 -3.41 7.57
N THR A 285 -26.83 -4.44 6.82
CA THR A 285 -27.38 -5.77 7.03
C THR A 285 -26.71 -6.40 8.25
N SER A 286 -27.45 -7.21 9.01
CA SER A 286 -26.88 -7.97 10.15
C SER A 286 -25.68 -8.82 9.73
N ASP A 287 -25.70 -9.36 8.51
CA ASP A 287 -24.62 -10.18 7.95
C ASP A 287 -23.32 -9.41 7.76
N LEU A 288 -23.37 -8.16 7.28
CA LEU A 288 -22.21 -7.30 7.13
C LEU A 288 -21.50 -7.07 8.48
N ASP A 289 -22.26 -6.74 9.51
CA ASP A 289 -21.74 -6.53 10.87
C ASP A 289 -21.15 -7.83 11.43
N LEU A 290 -21.79 -8.98 11.23
CA LEU A 290 -21.29 -10.29 11.66
C LEU A 290 -19.98 -10.65 10.98
N ILE A 291 -19.87 -10.41 9.66
CA ILE A 291 -18.62 -10.62 8.93
C ILE A 291 -17.47 -9.76 9.49
N LEU A 292 -17.73 -8.47 9.69
CA LEU A 292 -16.72 -7.54 10.18
C LEU A 292 -16.28 -7.84 11.62
N LYS A 293 -17.17 -8.39 12.45
CA LYS A 293 -16.85 -8.88 13.81
C LYS A 293 -16.15 -10.23 13.82
N GLY A 294 -16.20 -10.99 12.71
CA GLY A 294 -15.68 -12.36 12.64
C GLY A 294 -16.63 -13.39 13.26
N GLU A 295 -17.91 -13.07 13.37
CA GLU A 295 -18.97 -13.88 13.96
C GLU A 295 -19.86 -14.55 12.89
N TYR A 296 -19.64 -14.25 11.62
CA TYR A 296 -20.38 -14.82 10.51
C TYR A 296 -19.94 -16.27 10.23
N ALA A 297 -20.89 -17.20 10.17
CA ALA A 297 -20.65 -18.59 9.82
C ALA A 297 -20.71 -18.76 8.29
N PHE A 298 -19.56 -18.86 7.66
CA PHE A 298 -19.43 -19.15 6.23
C PHE A 298 -19.76 -20.60 5.89
#